data_fb8fe7ca91154e0f6d6fe72b967354f6
#
_entry.id   fb8fe7ca91154e0f6d6fe72b967354f6
#
_cell.length_a   1.000
_cell.length_b   1.000
_cell.length_c   1.000
_cell.angle_alpha   90.00
_cell.angle_beta   90.00
_cell.angle_gamma   90.00
#
_symmetry.space_group_name_H-M   'P 1'
#
loop_
_entity.id
_entity.type
_entity.pdbx_description
1 polymer ?
#
loop_
_entity_poly.entity_id
_entity_poly.type
_entity_poly.pdbx_seq_one_letter_code
_entity_poly.pdbx_strand_id
1 'polypeptide(L)'
;MSIVSSRSRALPPSIYWLSLCSFAFGLSEFIAAGLLSPMARDLHASVAAAGGAIAAYALGAAIGAPILTALLARLPTRQVLVATMLVLAAGSVAMAQAPALGALLGVRFVVGLAHGVFMAVASHAATSLVEPSRAGRALSIVWLGLTLALAGGVPLGTWLGAVASWRWVFAAIGVLALCGGAGLRFAMPAARQQLAAVSALASLRAILQPSLLLAAGVAALVSVATFSFFTYISPFLLQLGGLDAGWLSAAMLCFGACAIGGNLLGGHCADGAHADRAAMLALAALACNLLGFYVLRTHPFAMLALCGTLGLLFFALVTLSTMRLLRLAQRHCPGSDAVAAGLNIAAFNAGTAVGGVLGGALIVAFGLPSIAIGGALAALLAMLLLCFPSRKLDGSL
;
A
#
# COMPACT_ATOMS: atom_id res chain seq x y z
N MET A 1 -11.99 -11.72 -49.04
CA MET A 1 -12.00 -10.37 -48.41
C MET A 1 -12.60 -10.50 -47.01
N SER A 2 -11.78 -10.79 -46.01
CA SER A 2 -12.21 -10.91 -44.61
C SER A 2 -12.24 -9.52 -44.02
N ILE A 3 -13.42 -9.09 -43.60
CA ILE A 3 -13.64 -7.87 -42.84
C ILE A 3 -13.00 -8.09 -41.47
N VAL A 4 -11.78 -7.56 -41.32
CA VAL A 4 -11.14 -7.42 -40.00
C VAL A 4 -11.96 -6.38 -39.24
N SER A 5 -12.87 -6.87 -38.38
CA SER A 5 -13.60 -5.98 -37.47
C SER A 5 -12.56 -5.20 -36.63
N SER A 6 -12.59 -3.90 -36.75
CA SER A 6 -11.81 -2.98 -35.90
C SER A 6 -12.24 -3.19 -34.43
N ARG A 7 -11.58 -4.14 -33.73
CA ARG A 7 -11.81 -4.35 -32.31
C ARG A 7 -11.49 -3.02 -31.60
N SER A 8 -12.49 -2.52 -30.91
CA SER A 8 -12.47 -1.24 -30.18
C SER A 8 -11.16 -1.05 -29.40
N ARG A 9 -10.50 0.10 -29.59
CA ARG A 9 -9.26 0.47 -28.86
C ARG A 9 -9.49 0.65 -27.34
N ALA A 10 -10.73 0.65 -26.88
CA ALA A 10 -11.09 0.84 -25.48
C ALA A 10 -10.89 -0.45 -24.66
N LEU A 11 -10.56 -0.30 -23.37
CA LEU A 11 -10.52 -1.41 -22.43
C LEU A 11 -11.95 -1.75 -21.95
N PRO A 12 -12.20 -3.01 -21.52
CA PRO A 12 -13.49 -3.41 -20.96
C PRO A 12 -13.90 -2.51 -19.78
N PRO A 13 -15.18 -2.16 -19.63
CA PRO A 13 -15.67 -1.32 -18.53
C PRO A 13 -15.31 -1.88 -17.14
N SER A 14 -15.21 -3.20 -17.01
CA SER A 14 -14.79 -3.87 -15.78
C SER A 14 -13.43 -3.37 -15.25
N ILE A 15 -12.49 -2.98 -16.12
CA ILE A 15 -11.17 -2.46 -15.71
C ILE A 15 -11.32 -1.12 -14.96
N TYR A 16 -12.20 -0.25 -15.40
CA TYR A 16 -12.47 1.03 -14.75
C TYR A 16 -13.19 0.85 -13.41
N TRP A 17 -14.09 -0.14 -13.31
CA TRP A 17 -14.71 -0.50 -12.03
C TRP A 17 -13.69 -1.09 -11.05
N LEU A 18 -12.75 -1.92 -11.52
CA LEU A 18 -11.63 -2.39 -10.69
C LEU A 18 -10.77 -1.23 -10.19
N SER A 19 -10.52 -0.22 -11.02
CA SER A 19 -9.79 0.99 -10.63
C SER A 19 -10.53 1.79 -9.55
N LEU A 20 -11.85 1.98 -9.68
CA LEU A 20 -12.67 2.63 -8.66
C LEU A 20 -12.66 1.87 -7.33
N CYS A 21 -12.70 0.53 -7.39
CA CYS A 21 -12.61 -0.30 -6.20
C CYS A 21 -11.21 -0.22 -5.56
N SER A 22 -10.14 -0.18 -6.37
CA SER A 22 -8.78 0.08 -5.88
C SER A 22 -8.66 1.45 -5.22
N PHE A 23 -9.33 2.47 -5.77
CA PHE A 23 -9.42 3.79 -5.15
C PHE A 23 -10.08 3.71 -3.76
N ALA A 24 -11.20 2.99 -3.63
CA ALA A 24 -11.91 2.85 -2.35
C ALA A 24 -11.04 2.13 -1.29
N PHE A 25 -10.36 1.05 -1.67
CA PHE A 25 -9.43 0.36 -0.78
C PHE A 25 -8.21 1.22 -0.43
N GLY A 26 -7.59 1.88 -1.41
CA GLY A 26 -6.46 2.78 -1.19
C GLY A 26 -6.83 3.95 -0.26
N LEU A 27 -8.01 4.53 -0.45
CA LEU A 27 -8.52 5.57 0.44
C LEU A 27 -8.70 5.02 1.86
N SER A 28 -9.32 3.84 2.03
CA SER A 28 -9.47 3.19 3.33
C SER A 28 -8.14 2.89 4.01
N GLU A 29 -7.11 2.48 3.25
CA GLU A 29 -5.78 2.17 3.77
C GLU A 29 -5.09 3.42 4.33
N PHE A 30 -4.93 4.45 3.49
CA PHE A 30 -4.05 5.58 3.78
C PHE A 30 -4.71 6.71 4.57
N ILE A 31 -6.05 6.83 4.54
CA ILE A 31 -6.76 7.92 5.21
C ILE A 31 -6.55 7.92 6.73
N ALA A 32 -6.34 6.74 7.33
CA ALA A 32 -6.17 6.61 8.77
C ALA A 32 -4.95 7.40 9.30
N ALA A 33 -3.89 7.59 8.51
CA ALA A 33 -2.74 8.40 8.89
C ALA A 33 -3.10 9.89 9.00
N GLY A 34 -3.91 10.41 8.07
CA GLY A 34 -4.43 11.78 8.12
C GLY A 34 -5.44 11.99 9.25
N LEU A 35 -6.23 10.97 9.57
CA LEU A 35 -7.27 11.02 10.59
C LEU A 35 -6.83 10.55 11.98
N LEU A 36 -5.55 10.21 12.17
CA LEU A 36 -5.07 9.58 13.40
C LEU A 36 -5.36 10.43 14.65
N SER A 37 -5.07 11.73 14.59
CA SER A 37 -5.28 12.65 15.71
C SER A 37 -6.76 12.81 16.08
N PRO A 38 -7.71 13.06 15.17
CA PRO A 38 -9.12 13.11 15.52
C PRO A 38 -9.68 11.76 15.99
N MET A 39 -9.23 10.63 15.44
CA MET A 39 -9.62 9.29 15.89
C MET A 39 -9.15 9.00 17.31
N ALA A 40 -7.87 9.32 17.63
CA ALA A 40 -7.31 9.12 18.96
C ALA A 40 -8.09 9.93 20.03
N ARG A 41 -8.42 11.19 19.73
CA ARG A 41 -9.18 12.04 20.64
C ARG A 41 -10.60 11.53 20.88
N ASP A 42 -11.33 11.20 19.81
CA ASP A 42 -12.72 10.78 19.88
C ASP A 42 -12.89 9.40 20.56
N LEU A 43 -11.92 8.50 20.39
CA LEU A 43 -11.91 7.18 21.01
C LEU A 43 -11.19 7.14 22.36
N HIS A 44 -10.82 8.30 22.92
CA HIS A 44 -10.11 8.43 24.21
C HIS A 44 -8.86 7.54 24.29
N ALA A 45 -8.12 7.43 23.20
CA ALA A 45 -6.95 6.58 23.06
C ALA A 45 -5.65 7.40 22.94
N SER A 46 -4.54 6.81 23.33
CA SER A 46 -3.25 7.43 23.04
C SER A 46 -2.96 7.40 21.54
N VAL A 47 -2.18 8.37 21.06
CA VAL A 47 -1.72 8.43 19.67
C VAL A 47 -0.99 7.15 19.26
N ALA A 48 -0.15 6.61 20.15
CA ALA A 48 0.55 5.35 19.93
C ALA A 48 -0.40 4.17 19.74
N ALA A 49 -1.43 4.04 20.58
CA ALA A 49 -2.43 2.98 20.46
C ALA A 49 -3.29 3.14 19.18
N ALA A 50 -3.68 4.38 18.84
CA ALA A 50 -4.45 4.65 17.63
C ALA A 50 -3.70 4.27 16.33
N GLY A 51 -2.36 4.37 16.31
CA GLY A 51 -1.51 3.89 15.23
C GLY A 51 -1.66 2.40 14.94
N GLY A 52 -2.09 1.62 15.93
CA GLY A 52 -2.48 0.22 15.78
C GLY A 52 -3.57 -0.01 14.72
N ALA A 53 -4.39 1.01 14.40
CA ALA A 53 -5.40 0.91 13.35
C ALA A 53 -4.78 0.73 11.95
N ILE A 54 -3.64 1.36 11.68
CA ILE A 54 -2.88 1.19 10.44
C ILE A 54 -2.18 -0.17 10.45
N ALA A 55 -1.54 -0.51 11.55
CA ALA A 55 -0.85 -1.79 11.70
C ALA A 55 -1.81 -2.99 11.54
N ALA A 56 -3.00 -2.95 12.16
CA ALA A 56 -4.02 -4.00 12.05
C ALA A 56 -4.48 -4.19 10.60
N TYR A 57 -4.74 -3.09 9.88
CA TYR A 57 -5.11 -3.16 8.46
C TYR A 57 -4.01 -3.79 7.61
N ALA A 58 -2.79 -3.31 7.76
CA ALA A 58 -1.65 -3.80 7.01
C ALA A 58 -1.36 -5.28 7.30
N LEU A 59 -1.46 -5.70 8.58
CA LEU A 59 -1.34 -7.12 8.94
C LEU A 59 -2.41 -7.96 8.26
N GLY A 60 -3.67 -7.47 8.23
CA GLY A 60 -4.74 -8.12 7.48
C GLY A 60 -4.40 -8.26 6.00
N ALA A 61 -3.92 -7.20 5.34
CA ALA A 61 -3.56 -7.22 3.93
C ALA A 61 -2.36 -8.16 3.64
N ALA A 62 -1.36 -8.19 4.53
CA ALA A 62 -0.22 -9.09 4.43
C ALA A 62 -0.62 -10.57 4.46
N ILE A 63 -1.62 -10.91 5.26
CA ILE A 63 -2.18 -12.28 5.36
C ILE A 63 -3.17 -12.55 4.22
N GLY A 64 -4.04 -11.59 3.92
CA GLY A 64 -5.10 -11.72 2.93
C GLY A 64 -4.58 -11.99 1.52
N ALA A 65 -3.53 -11.28 1.11
CA ALA A 65 -2.98 -11.38 -0.23
C ALA A 65 -2.47 -12.80 -0.57
N PRO A 66 -1.59 -13.45 0.22
CA PRO A 66 -1.11 -14.79 -0.13
C PRO A 66 -2.05 -15.90 0.36
N ILE A 67 -2.51 -15.86 1.61
CA ILE A 67 -3.15 -16.99 2.27
C ILE A 67 -4.64 -17.07 1.90
N LEU A 68 -5.38 -15.99 2.16
CA LEU A 68 -6.82 -16.00 1.92
C LEU A 68 -7.14 -16.05 0.43
N THR A 69 -6.34 -15.42 -0.43
CA THR A 69 -6.48 -15.53 -1.89
C THR A 69 -6.32 -16.99 -2.35
N ALA A 70 -5.34 -17.72 -1.82
CA ALA A 70 -5.15 -19.13 -2.15
C ALA A 70 -6.34 -20.00 -1.70
N LEU A 71 -6.90 -19.75 -0.53
CA LEU A 71 -8.08 -20.46 -0.01
C LEU A 71 -9.33 -20.19 -0.87
N LEU A 72 -9.46 -18.97 -1.39
CA LEU A 72 -10.59 -18.54 -2.21
C LEU A 72 -10.41 -18.83 -3.72
N ALA A 73 -9.28 -19.41 -4.14
CA ALA A 73 -8.94 -19.63 -5.55
C ALA A 73 -9.95 -20.49 -6.33
N ARG A 74 -10.73 -21.31 -5.65
CA ARG A 74 -11.78 -22.15 -6.26
C ARG A 74 -13.09 -21.40 -6.53
N LEU A 75 -13.26 -20.22 -5.96
CA LEU A 75 -14.46 -19.41 -6.13
C LEU A 75 -14.39 -18.59 -7.45
N PRO A 76 -15.52 -18.28 -8.08
CA PRO A 76 -15.56 -17.40 -9.24
C PRO A 76 -14.99 -16.02 -8.90
N THR A 77 -14.06 -15.51 -9.73
CA THR A 77 -13.38 -14.22 -9.57
C THR A 77 -14.35 -13.07 -9.25
N ARG A 78 -15.49 -12.99 -9.98
CA ARG A 78 -16.51 -11.97 -9.74
C ARG A 78 -17.10 -12.04 -8.32
N GLN A 79 -17.36 -13.25 -7.81
CA GLN A 79 -17.91 -13.40 -6.45
C GLN A 79 -16.91 -12.93 -5.39
N VAL A 80 -15.64 -13.29 -5.54
CA VAL A 80 -14.57 -12.87 -4.62
C VAL A 80 -14.45 -11.35 -4.62
N LEU A 81 -14.36 -10.71 -5.81
CA LEU A 81 -14.25 -9.26 -5.92
C LEU A 81 -15.45 -8.52 -5.31
N VAL A 82 -16.67 -8.99 -5.58
CA VAL A 82 -17.88 -8.39 -5.00
C VAL A 82 -17.93 -8.60 -3.49
N ALA A 83 -17.57 -9.80 -3.00
CA ALA A 83 -17.53 -10.09 -1.56
C ALA A 83 -16.53 -9.19 -0.82
N THR A 84 -15.34 -8.95 -1.38
CA THR A 84 -14.36 -8.04 -0.77
C THR A 84 -14.86 -6.60 -0.71
N MET A 85 -15.62 -6.14 -1.73
CA MET A 85 -16.25 -4.82 -1.70
C MET A 85 -17.37 -4.73 -0.65
N LEU A 86 -18.15 -5.80 -0.45
CA LEU A 86 -19.15 -5.85 0.62
C LEU A 86 -18.50 -5.85 2.00
N VAL A 87 -17.37 -6.54 2.18
CA VAL A 87 -16.58 -6.47 3.43
C VAL A 87 -16.05 -5.06 3.66
N LEU A 88 -15.54 -4.38 2.63
CA LEU A 88 -15.12 -2.98 2.75
C LEU A 88 -16.29 -2.08 3.12
N ALA A 89 -17.46 -2.25 2.50
CA ALA A 89 -18.64 -1.43 2.76
C ALA A 89 -19.14 -1.62 4.20
N ALA A 90 -19.39 -2.87 4.60
CA ALA A 90 -19.85 -3.19 5.95
C ALA A 90 -18.80 -2.78 7.02
N GLY A 91 -17.52 -3.04 6.74
CA GLY A 91 -16.43 -2.63 7.61
C GLY A 91 -16.32 -1.10 7.73
N SER A 92 -16.52 -0.36 6.65
CA SER A 92 -16.50 1.11 6.68
C SER A 92 -17.65 1.68 7.52
N VAL A 93 -18.85 1.11 7.42
CA VAL A 93 -19.99 1.46 8.29
C VAL A 93 -19.67 1.10 9.74
N ALA A 94 -19.12 -0.07 10.01
CA ALA A 94 -18.73 -0.48 11.36
C ALA A 94 -17.63 0.43 11.94
N MET A 95 -16.64 0.84 11.13
CA MET A 95 -15.63 1.82 11.55
C MET A 95 -16.25 3.19 11.86
N ALA A 96 -17.20 3.67 11.04
CA ALA A 96 -17.91 4.92 11.28
C ALA A 96 -18.70 4.91 12.59
N GLN A 97 -19.11 3.74 13.08
CA GLN A 97 -19.88 3.57 14.31
C GLN A 97 -19.04 2.98 15.46
N ALA A 98 -17.71 2.83 15.29
CA ALA A 98 -16.86 2.19 16.28
C ALA A 98 -16.95 2.91 17.64
N PRO A 99 -17.34 2.21 18.72
CA PRO A 99 -17.50 2.80 20.06
C PRO A 99 -16.16 2.90 20.81
N ALA A 100 -15.17 2.10 20.42
CA ALA A 100 -13.87 2.00 21.07
C ALA A 100 -12.78 1.61 20.08
N LEU A 101 -11.53 1.89 20.45
CA LEU A 101 -10.36 1.58 19.63
C LEU A 101 -10.28 0.08 19.29
N GLY A 102 -10.54 -0.82 20.25
CA GLY A 102 -10.45 -2.26 20.02
C GLY A 102 -11.40 -2.75 18.91
N ALA A 103 -12.63 -2.24 18.86
CA ALA A 103 -13.57 -2.52 17.79
C ALA A 103 -13.06 -2.01 16.44
N LEU A 104 -12.51 -0.79 16.40
CA LEU A 104 -11.90 -0.22 15.21
C LEU A 104 -10.75 -1.09 14.69
N LEU A 105 -9.84 -1.55 15.57
CA LEU A 105 -8.71 -2.39 15.22
C LEU A 105 -9.16 -3.72 14.60
N GLY A 106 -10.15 -4.39 15.21
CA GLY A 106 -10.70 -5.65 14.70
C GLY A 106 -11.31 -5.49 13.31
N VAL A 107 -12.11 -4.45 13.10
CA VAL A 107 -12.70 -4.16 11.79
C VAL A 107 -11.64 -3.79 10.75
N ARG A 108 -10.65 -2.99 11.13
CA ARG A 108 -9.50 -2.63 10.27
C ARG A 108 -8.74 -3.88 9.79
N PHE A 109 -8.52 -4.84 10.68
CA PHE A 109 -7.88 -6.11 10.32
C PHE A 109 -8.70 -6.89 9.28
N VAL A 110 -10.01 -7.04 9.49
CA VAL A 110 -10.90 -7.75 8.57
C VAL A 110 -10.97 -7.06 7.19
N VAL A 111 -11.05 -5.73 7.17
CA VAL A 111 -11.02 -4.95 5.92
C VAL A 111 -9.66 -5.08 5.24
N GLY A 112 -8.58 -5.12 6.00
CA GLY A 112 -7.24 -5.39 5.48
C GLY A 112 -7.13 -6.76 4.79
N LEU A 113 -7.66 -7.83 5.41
CA LEU A 113 -7.76 -9.16 4.76
C LEU A 113 -8.44 -9.06 3.39
N ALA A 114 -9.59 -8.38 3.34
CA ALA A 114 -10.34 -8.17 2.09
C ALA A 114 -9.54 -7.35 1.06
N HIS A 115 -8.78 -6.33 1.51
CA HIS A 115 -7.92 -5.53 0.64
C HIS A 115 -6.83 -6.38 -0.03
N GLY A 116 -6.11 -7.18 0.74
CA GLY A 116 -5.08 -8.08 0.21
C GLY A 116 -5.63 -9.04 -0.84
N VAL A 117 -6.77 -9.67 -0.56
CA VAL A 117 -7.48 -10.52 -1.53
C VAL A 117 -7.89 -9.73 -2.76
N PHE A 118 -8.51 -8.55 -2.57
CA PHE A 118 -8.96 -7.72 -3.67
C PHE A 118 -7.83 -7.37 -4.63
N MET A 119 -6.70 -6.86 -4.13
CA MET A 119 -5.58 -6.44 -4.98
C MET A 119 -4.95 -7.59 -5.76
N ALA A 120 -4.84 -8.77 -5.15
CA ALA A 120 -4.32 -9.96 -5.81
C ALA A 120 -5.28 -10.43 -6.92
N VAL A 121 -6.58 -10.54 -6.63
CA VAL A 121 -7.60 -11.02 -7.56
C VAL A 121 -7.88 -9.99 -8.66
N ALA A 122 -7.94 -8.70 -8.34
CA ALA A 122 -8.15 -7.62 -9.30
C ALA A 122 -6.99 -7.50 -10.30
N SER A 123 -5.74 -7.66 -9.83
CA SER A 123 -4.56 -7.66 -10.70
C SER A 123 -4.60 -8.81 -11.70
N HIS A 124 -4.94 -10.03 -11.24
CA HIS A 124 -5.13 -11.18 -12.12
C HIS A 124 -6.30 -10.98 -13.10
N ALA A 125 -7.45 -10.51 -12.62
CA ALA A 125 -8.63 -10.25 -13.45
C ALA A 125 -8.34 -9.21 -14.53
N ALA A 126 -7.62 -8.13 -14.19
CA ALA A 126 -7.27 -7.07 -15.13
C ALA A 126 -6.47 -7.61 -16.32
N THR A 127 -5.50 -8.49 -16.06
CA THR A 127 -4.65 -9.08 -17.12
C THR A 127 -5.38 -10.14 -17.94
N SER A 128 -6.27 -10.91 -17.31
CA SER A 128 -7.00 -12.00 -17.98
C SER A 128 -8.20 -11.53 -18.82
N LEU A 129 -8.71 -10.32 -18.59
CA LEU A 129 -9.84 -9.74 -19.34
C LEU A 129 -9.44 -9.08 -20.67
N VAL A 130 -8.15 -9.00 -20.95
CA VAL A 130 -7.61 -8.32 -22.14
C VAL A 130 -6.59 -9.20 -22.85
N GLU A 131 -6.25 -8.86 -24.10
CA GLU A 131 -5.16 -9.51 -24.82
C GLU A 131 -3.80 -9.29 -24.12
N PRO A 132 -2.84 -10.25 -24.21
CA PRO A 132 -1.54 -10.13 -23.54
C PRO A 132 -0.80 -8.83 -23.84
N SER A 133 -0.92 -8.29 -25.07
CA SER A 133 -0.33 -7.00 -25.49
C SER A 133 -0.88 -5.79 -24.72
N ARG A 134 -2.02 -5.92 -24.04
CA ARG A 134 -2.73 -4.86 -23.32
C ARG A 134 -2.78 -5.09 -21.79
N ALA A 135 -2.26 -6.23 -21.34
CA ALA A 135 -2.31 -6.63 -19.93
C ALA A 135 -1.65 -5.59 -19.00
N GLY A 136 -0.48 -5.07 -19.38
CA GLY A 136 0.21 -4.02 -18.62
C GLY A 136 -0.64 -2.74 -18.49
N ARG A 137 -1.29 -2.30 -19.58
CA ARG A 137 -2.18 -1.12 -19.54
C ARG A 137 -3.39 -1.33 -18.65
N ALA A 138 -4.02 -2.51 -18.70
CA ALA A 138 -5.15 -2.83 -17.86
C ALA A 138 -4.76 -2.84 -16.36
N LEU A 139 -3.64 -3.46 -16.04
CA LEU A 139 -3.08 -3.49 -14.68
C LEU A 139 -2.74 -2.08 -14.17
N SER A 140 -2.11 -1.26 -15.01
CA SER A 140 -1.77 0.14 -14.64
C SER A 140 -3.01 0.95 -14.28
N ILE A 141 -4.14 0.77 -14.98
CA ILE A 141 -5.40 1.47 -14.65
C ILE A 141 -5.95 1.01 -13.30
N VAL A 142 -5.85 -0.26 -12.95
CA VAL A 142 -6.27 -0.75 -11.63
C VAL A 142 -5.43 -0.09 -10.52
N TRP A 143 -4.12 -0.07 -10.67
CA TRP A 143 -3.22 0.56 -9.70
C TRP A 143 -3.32 2.10 -9.68
N LEU A 144 -3.73 2.72 -10.79
CA LEU A 144 -4.00 4.16 -10.84
C LEU A 144 -5.09 4.56 -9.84
N GLY A 145 -6.09 3.71 -9.62
CA GLY A 145 -7.11 3.95 -8.60
C GLY A 145 -6.51 4.20 -7.21
N LEU A 146 -5.58 3.34 -6.78
CA LEU A 146 -4.88 3.49 -5.50
C LEU A 146 -4.04 4.77 -5.44
N THR A 147 -3.35 5.11 -6.53
CA THR A 147 -2.55 6.34 -6.60
C THR A 147 -3.43 7.60 -6.55
N LEU A 148 -4.59 7.58 -7.22
CA LEU A 148 -5.56 8.67 -7.17
C LEU A 148 -6.18 8.83 -5.77
N ALA A 149 -6.35 7.72 -5.03
CA ALA A 149 -6.77 7.78 -3.63
C ALA A 149 -5.77 8.58 -2.78
N LEU A 150 -4.47 8.33 -2.97
CA LEU A 150 -3.41 9.08 -2.27
C LEU A 150 -3.35 10.54 -2.68
N ALA A 151 -3.43 10.83 -3.98
CA ALA A 151 -3.24 12.18 -4.51
C ALA A 151 -4.45 13.09 -4.28
N GLY A 152 -5.67 12.56 -4.26
CA GLY A 152 -6.90 13.33 -4.13
C GLY A 152 -7.79 12.91 -2.96
N GLY A 153 -8.01 11.61 -2.83
CA GLY A 153 -8.92 11.05 -1.83
C GLY A 153 -8.46 11.29 -0.38
N VAL A 154 -7.20 11.01 -0.09
CA VAL A 154 -6.63 11.18 1.27
C VAL A 154 -6.59 12.64 1.70
N PRO A 155 -6.09 13.61 0.89
CA PRO A 155 -6.15 15.02 1.26
C PRO A 155 -7.57 15.51 1.52
N LEU A 156 -8.50 15.21 0.61
CA LEU A 156 -9.91 15.59 0.76
C LEU A 156 -10.55 14.97 2.00
N GLY A 157 -10.31 13.68 2.23
CA GLY A 157 -10.82 12.97 3.40
C GLY A 157 -10.21 13.48 4.70
N THR A 158 -8.92 13.85 4.71
CA THR A 158 -8.25 14.46 5.87
C THR A 158 -8.88 15.80 6.22
N TRP A 159 -9.10 16.66 5.22
CA TRP A 159 -9.80 17.93 5.40
C TRP A 159 -11.22 17.72 5.90
N LEU A 160 -12.01 16.86 5.25
CA LEU A 160 -13.39 16.57 5.63
C LEU A 160 -13.47 16.02 7.07
N GLY A 161 -12.55 15.13 7.43
CA GLY A 161 -12.50 14.56 8.78
C GLY A 161 -12.10 15.56 9.86
N ALA A 162 -11.44 16.66 9.49
CA ALA A 162 -11.09 17.74 10.41
C ALA A 162 -12.25 18.73 10.59
N VAL A 163 -12.98 19.07 9.51
CA VAL A 163 -14.07 20.08 9.56
C VAL A 163 -15.41 19.49 9.97
N ALA A 164 -15.66 18.20 9.73
CA ALA A 164 -16.90 17.53 10.10
C ALA A 164 -16.62 16.42 11.14
N SER A 165 -16.33 15.21 10.68
CA SER A 165 -15.93 14.08 11.53
C SER A 165 -15.24 13.01 10.69
N TRP A 166 -14.24 12.35 11.27
CA TRP A 166 -13.59 11.19 10.67
C TRP A 166 -14.58 10.06 10.36
N ARG A 167 -15.67 9.96 11.10
CA ARG A 167 -16.73 8.95 10.92
C ARG A 167 -17.43 9.09 9.58
N TRP A 168 -17.67 10.32 9.11
CA TRP A 168 -18.27 10.59 7.80
C TRP A 168 -17.37 10.17 6.65
N VAL A 169 -16.05 10.27 6.83
CA VAL A 169 -15.10 9.81 5.81
C VAL A 169 -15.21 8.30 5.62
N PHE A 170 -15.28 7.53 6.70
CA PHE A 170 -15.49 6.08 6.59
C PHE A 170 -16.88 5.74 6.03
N ALA A 171 -17.94 6.46 6.42
CA ALA A 171 -19.25 6.26 5.83
C ALA A 171 -19.25 6.51 4.31
N ALA A 172 -18.58 7.55 3.84
CA ALA A 172 -18.40 7.83 2.41
C ALA A 172 -17.64 6.72 1.68
N ILE A 173 -16.59 6.15 2.30
CA ILE A 173 -15.88 4.98 1.76
C ILE A 173 -16.85 3.79 1.64
N GLY A 174 -17.72 3.60 2.61
CA GLY A 174 -18.76 2.55 2.59
C GLY A 174 -19.70 2.68 1.39
N VAL A 175 -20.19 3.90 1.13
CA VAL A 175 -21.03 4.19 -0.05
C VAL A 175 -20.26 3.93 -1.35
N LEU A 176 -19.01 4.40 -1.45
CA LEU A 176 -18.16 4.19 -2.60
C LEU A 176 -17.90 2.70 -2.85
N ALA A 177 -17.71 1.92 -1.78
CA ALA A 177 -17.52 0.48 -1.85
C ALA A 177 -18.78 -0.23 -2.36
N LEU A 178 -19.98 0.16 -1.92
CA LEU A 178 -21.24 -0.37 -2.45
C LEU A 178 -21.40 -0.07 -3.93
N CYS A 179 -21.13 1.17 -4.36
CA CYS A 179 -21.16 1.56 -5.77
C CYS A 179 -20.17 0.73 -6.60
N GLY A 180 -18.92 0.58 -6.12
CA GLY A 180 -17.90 -0.23 -6.77
C GLY A 180 -18.29 -1.72 -6.88
N GLY A 181 -18.80 -2.29 -5.78
CA GLY A 181 -19.30 -3.67 -5.74
C GLY A 181 -20.46 -3.92 -6.68
N ALA A 182 -21.44 -3.00 -6.75
CA ALA A 182 -22.54 -3.04 -7.72
C ALA A 182 -22.00 -2.96 -9.15
N GLY A 183 -21.11 -2.02 -9.44
CA GLY A 183 -20.47 -1.89 -10.75
C GLY A 183 -19.77 -3.18 -11.18
N LEU A 184 -19.00 -3.81 -10.31
CA LEU A 184 -18.34 -5.09 -10.58
C LEU A 184 -19.36 -6.22 -10.80
N ARG A 185 -20.45 -6.25 -10.04
CA ARG A 185 -21.50 -7.26 -10.17
C ARG A 185 -22.10 -7.30 -11.56
N PHE A 186 -22.24 -6.13 -12.21
CA PHE A 186 -22.82 -6.00 -13.54
C PHE A 186 -21.78 -6.00 -14.66
N ALA A 187 -20.60 -5.42 -14.44
CA ALA A 187 -19.58 -5.27 -15.48
C ALA A 187 -18.65 -6.49 -15.63
N MET A 188 -18.47 -7.30 -14.58
CA MET A 188 -17.60 -8.48 -14.61
C MET A 188 -18.31 -9.66 -15.25
N PRO A 189 -17.65 -10.41 -16.18
CA PRO A 189 -18.19 -11.62 -16.75
C PRO A 189 -18.59 -12.64 -15.68
N ALA A 190 -19.70 -13.35 -15.92
CA ALA A 190 -20.18 -14.42 -15.04
C ALA A 190 -19.37 -15.72 -15.16
N ALA A 191 -18.56 -15.83 -16.22
CA ALA A 191 -17.77 -17.03 -16.49
C ALA A 191 -16.83 -17.36 -15.29
N ARG A 192 -16.67 -18.66 -15.03
CA ARG A 192 -15.72 -19.19 -14.04
C ARG A 192 -14.29 -18.94 -14.52
N GLN A 193 -13.78 -17.73 -14.37
CA GLN A 193 -12.35 -17.51 -14.38
C GLN A 193 -11.85 -17.96 -13.00
N GLN A 194 -11.29 -19.15 -12.94
CA GLN A 194 -10.60 -19.62 -11.75
C GLN A 194 -9.21 -18.96 -11.71
N LEU A 195 -8.81 -18.51 -10.54
CA LEU A 195 -7.41 -18.15 -10.30
C LEU A 195 -6.57 -19.39 -10.65
N ALA A 196 -5.54 -19.22 -11.46
CA ALA A 196 -4.64 -20.32 -11.77
C ALA A 196 -4.09 -20.88 -10.46
N ALA A 197 -4.41 -22.12 -10.17
CA ALA A 197 -3.89 -22.81 -9.01
C ALA A 197 -2.39 -23.05 -9.22
N VAL A 198 -1.58 -22.11 -8.80
CA VAL A 198 -0.14 -22.37 -8.64
C VAL A 198 -0.02 -23.45 -7.58
N SER A 199 0.74 -24.52 -7.84
CA SER A 199 0.89 -25.58 -6.86
C SER A 199 1.45 -24.96 -5.56
N ALA A 200 0.77 -25.20 -4.43
CA ALA A 200 1.15 -24.63 -3.13
C ALA A 200 2.62 -24.96 -2.78
N LEU A 201 3.09 -26.12 -3.21
CA LEU A 201 4.47 -26.56 -3.00
C LEU A 201 5.48 -25.76 -3.85
N ALA A 202 5.16 -25.47 -5.11
CA ALA A 202 6.01 -24.65 -5.95
C ALA A 202 6.07 -23.21 -5.46
N SER A 203 4.93 -22.67 -5.02
CA SER A 203 4.85 -21.36 -4.37
C SER A 203 5.68 -21.28 -3.09
N LEU A 204 5.61 -22.29 -2.24
CA LEU A 204 6.37 -22.35 -0.99
C LEU A 204 7.88 -22.44 -1.25
N ARG A 205 8.29 -23.26 -2.20
CA ARG A 205 9.71 -23.35 -2.61
C ARG A 205 10.24 -22.04 -3.18
N ALA A 206 9.46 -21.35 -4.00
CA ALA A 206 9.82 -20.05 -4.53
C ALA A 206 9.97 -18.99 -3.42
N ILE A 207 9.04 -18.95 -2.46
CA ILE A 207 9.09 -18.02 -1.32
C ILE A 207 10.31 -18.28 -0.43
N LEU A 208 10.73 -19.54 -0.24
CA LEU A 208 11.85 -19.91 0.63
C LEU A 208 13.23 -19.74 -0.03
N GLN A 209 13.30 -19.28 -1.28
CA GLN A 209 14.59 -18.93 -1.90
C GLN A 209 15.27 -17.78 -1.15
N PRO A 210 16.53 -17.93 -0.68
CA PRO A 210 17.20 -16.91 0.13
C PRO A 210 17.32 -15.55 -0.56
N SER A 211 17.56 -15.52 -1.87
CA SER A 211 17.62 -14.30 -2.66
C SER A 211 16.28 -13.55 -2.73
N LEU A 212 15.15 -14.27 -2.79
CA LEU A 212 13.81 -13.69 -2.77
C LEU A 212 13.45 -13.20 -1.37
N LEU A 213 13.78 -13.95 -0.32
CA LEU A 213 13.58 -13.53 1.07
C LEU A 213 14.37 -12.27 1.41
N LEU A 214 15.62 -12.17 0.93
CA LEU A 214 16.44 -10.97 1.10
C LEU A 214 15.81 -9.76 0.41
N ALA A 215 15.34 -9.92 -0.83
CA ALA A 215 14.67 -8.84 -1.56
C ALA A 215 13.35 -8.43 -0.90
N ALA A 216 12.56 -9.40 -0.42
CA ALA A 216 11.35 -9.14 0.35
C ALA A 216 11.66 -8.45 1.69
N GLY A 217 12.77 -8.81 2.35
CA GLY A 217 13.26 -8.14 3.55
C GLY A 217 13.61 -6.68 3.32
N VAL A 218 14.25 -6.34 2.19
CA VAL A 218 14.50 -4.93 1.81
C VAL A 218 13.18 -4.20 1.60
N ALA A 219 12.22 -4.80 0.88
CA ALA A 219 10.90 -4.20 0.67
C ALA A 219 10.15 -3.97 2.00
N ALA A 220 10.20 -4.93 2.91
CA ALA A 220 9.62 -4.79 4.25
C ALA A 220 10.29 -3.65 5.04
N LEU A 221 11.62 -3.54 5.02
CA LEU A 221 12.35 -2.48 5.73
C LEU A 221 12.09 -1.08 5.13
N VAL A 222 11.89 -0.95 3.82
CA VAL A 222 11.43 0.30 3.19
C VAL A 222 10.09 0.74 3.78
N SER A 223 9.16 -0.21 3.93
CA SER A 223 7.86 0.06 4.59
C SER A 223 8.02 0.37 6.08
N VAL A 224 8.83 -0.39 6.81
CA VAL A 224 9.13 -0.08 8.24
C VAL A 224 9.65 1.35 8.38
N ALA A 225 10.63 1.74 7.55
CA ALA A 225 11.22 3.08 7.58
C ALA A 225 10.17 4.17 7.35
N THR A 226 9.33 3.99 6.35
CA THR A 226 8.32 4.99 6.00
C THR A 226 7.18 5.02 7.00
N PHE A 227 6.61 3.86 7.36
CA PHE A 227 5.40 3.79 8.17
C PHE A 227 5.64 3.91 9.67
N SER A 228 6.87 3.75 10.17
CA SER A 228 7.20 4.18 11.53
C SER A 228 6.99 5.69 11.74
N PHE A 229 7.14 6.49 10.69
CA PHE A 229 6.88 7.93 10.66
C PHE A 229 5.48 8.25 10.11
N PHE A 230 5.14 7.79 8.91
CA PHE A 230 3.91 8.16 8.18
C PHE A 230 2.63 7.79 8.94
N THR A 231 2.62 6.70 9.71
CA THR A 231 1.52 6.33 10.59
C THR A 231 1.14 7.46 11.55
N TYR A 232 2.14 8.19 12.03
CA TYR A 232 2.00 9.26 13.04
C TYR A 232 2.21 10.66 12.46
N ILE A 233 2.09 10.82 11.14
CA ILE A 233 2.33 12.09 10.45
C ILE A 233 1.34 13.18 10.93
N SER A 234 0.08 12.83 11.17
CA SER A 234 -0.93 13.77 11.65
C SER A 234 -0.55 14.37 13.02
N PRO A 235 -0.32 13.58 14.09
CA PRO A 235 0.14 14.17 15.36
C PRO A 235 1.49 14.87 15.25
N PHE A 236 2.42 14.38 14.41
CA PHE A 236 3.72 15.02 14.23
C PHE A 236 3.59 16.44 13.66
N LEU A 237 2.82 16.60 12.59
CA LEU A 237 2.62 17.90 11.94
C LEU A 237 1.79 18.85 12.81
N LEU A 238 0.74 18.36 13.46
CA LEU A 238 -0.13 19.21 14.28
C LEU A 238 0.51 19.62 15.62
N GLN A 239 1.18 18.70 16.33
CA GLN A 239 1.68 18.96 17.67
C GLN A 239 3.10 19.57 17.68
N LEU A 240 4.00 19.10 16.80
CA LEU A 240 5.37 19.55 16.72
C LEU A 240 5.58 20.63 15.66
N GLY A 241 4.90 20.50 14.52
CA GLY A 241 4.96 21.48 13.45
C GLY A 241 4.11 22.73 13.69
N GLY A 242 3.19 22.68 14.67
CA GLY A 242 2.24 23.76 14.91
C GLY A 242 1.30 24.03 13.74
N LEU A 243 1.09 23.04 12.85
CA LEU A 243 0.27 23.15 11.66
C LEU A 243 -1.21 22.94 12.01
N ASP A 244 -2.08 23.56 11.26
CA ASP A 244 -3.52 23.31 11.34
C ASP A 244 -3.97 22.17 10.39
N ALA A 245 -5.26 21.90 10.39
CA ALA A 245 -5.85 20.84 9.56
C ALA A 245 -5.72 21.12 8.05
N GLY A 246 -5.73 22.39 7.63
CA GLY A 246 -5.52 22.79 6.25
C GLY A 246 -4.11 22.45 5.77
N TRP A 247 -3.10 22.76 6.57
CA TRP A 247 -1.72 22.41 6.31
C TRP A 247 -1.48 20.91 6.32
N LEU A 248 -2.12 20.16 7.22
CA LEU A 248 -2.06 18.71 7.22
C LEU A 248 -2.63 18.12 5.91
N SER A 249 -3.77 18.64 5.46
CA SER A 249 -4.36 18.23 4.18
C SER A 249 -3.45 18.55 2.99
N ALA A 250 -2.83 19.74 2.97
CA ALA A 250 -1.85 20.13 1.98
C ALA A 250 -0.61 19.21 2.00
N ALA A 251 -0.13 18.80 3.18
CA ALA A 251 0.95 17.85 3.33
C ALA A 251 0.61 16.47 2.74
N MET A 252 -0.62 15.99 2.96
CA MET A 252 -1.11 14.75 2.35
C MET A 252 -1.22 14.87 0.82
N LEU A 253 -1.64 16.05 0.32
CA LEU A 253 -1.65 16.32 -1.11
C LEU A 253 -0.25 16.29 -1.71
N CYS A 254 0.72 16.95 -1.07
CA CYS A 254 2.13 16.92 -1.50
C CYS A 254 2.67 15.48 -1.54
N PHE A 255 2.41 14.70 -0.48
CA PHE A 255 2.80 13.29 -0.42
C PHE A 255 2.21 12.49 -1.59
N GLY A 256 0.89 12.57 -1.78
CA GLY A 256 0.20 11.80 -2.82
C GLY A 256 0.55 12.24 -4.25
N ALA A 257 0.66 13.56 -4.50
CA ALA A 257 1.05 14.08 -5.81
C ALA A 257 2.48 13.67 -6.19
N CYS A 258 3.42 13.80 -5.25
CA CYS A 258 4.81 13.41 -5.47
C CYS A 258 4.99 11.88 -5.55
N ALA A 259 4.08 11.08 -4.98
CA ALA A 259 4.07 9.63 -5.13
C ALA A 259 3.93 9.19 -6.59
N ILE A 260 3.15 9.93 -7.39
CA ILE A 260 3.02 9.68 -8.83
C ILE A 260 4.39 9.84 -9.51
N GLY A 261 5.08 10.95 -9.22
CA GLY A 261 6.45 11.19 -9.71
C GLY A 261 7.43 10.11 -9.24
N GLY A 262 7.29 9.66 -7.99
CA GLY A 262 8.08 8.58 -7.42
C GLY A 262 7.93 7.26 -8.17
N ASN A 263 6.71 6.86 -8.47
CA ASN A 263 6.44 5.66 -9.27
C ASN A 263 7.08 5.73 -10.66
N LEU A 264 6.96 6.87 -11.34
CA LEU A 264 7.53 7.07 -12.68
C LEU A 264 9.07 7.05 -12.64
N LEU A 265 9.65 7.76 -11.69
CA LEU A 265 11.11 7.81 -11.50
C LEU A 265 11.66 6.44 -11.11
N GLY A 266 10.99 5.74 -10.19
CA GLY A 266 11.36 4.39 -9.78
C GLY A 266 11.31 3.39 -10.94
N GLY A 267 10.29 3.47 -11.80
CA GLY A 267 10.17 2.65 -13.02
C GLY A 267 11.33 2.92 -13.98
N HIS A 268 11.60 4.19 -14.29
CA HIS A 268 12.72 4.56 -15.16
C HIS A 268 14.07 4.08 -14.61
N CYS A 269 14.32 4.26 -13.33
CA CYS A 269 15.56 3.79 -12.69
C CYS A 269 15.65 2.27 -12.63
N ALA A 270 14.50 1.59 -12.47
CA ALA A 270 14.46 0.13 -12.45
C ALA A 270 14.89 -0.48 -13.78
N ASP A 271 14.52 0.13 -14.91
CA ASP A 271 14.90 -0.36 -16.25
C ASP A 271 16.37 -0.12 -16.59
N GLY A 272 17.05 0.73 -15.83
CA GLY A 272 18.46 1.08 -16.02
C GLY A 272 19.44 0.00 -15.52
N ALA A 273 20.67 0.04 -16.07
CA ALA A 273 21.75 -0.85 -15.66
C ALA A 273 22.20 -0.69 -14.19
N HIS A 274 21.82 0.39 -13.54
CA HIS A 274 22.26 0.78 -12.19
C HIS A 274 21.10 0.81 -11.16
N ALA A 275 20.08 -0.04 -11.33
CA ALA A 275 18.90 -0.08 -10.47
C ALA A 275 19.22 -0.22 -8.97
N ASP A 276 20.19 -1.08 -8.60
CA ASP A 276 20.62 -1.25 -7.20
C ASP A 276 21.31 0.01 -6.64
N ARG A 277 22.08 0.76 -7.46
CA ARG A 277 22.64 2.06 -7.05
C ARG A 277 21.54 3.12 -6.85
N ALA A 278 20.56 3.13 -7.75
CA ALA A 278 19.40 4.03 -7.59
C ALA A 278 18.63 3.72 -6.31
N ALA A 279 18.43 2.44 -5.98
CA ALA A 279 17.79 2.02 -4.73
C ALA A 279 18.61 2.44 -3.49
N MET A 280 19.94 2.30 -3.51
CA MET A 280 20.82 2.76 -2.43
C MET A 280 20.73 4.27 -2.23
N LEU A 281 20.80 5.06 -3.31
CA LEU A 281 20.67 6.51 -3.24
C LEU A 281 19.30 6.95 -2.73
N ALA A 282 18.23 6.28 -3.17
CA ALA A 282 16.87 6.55 -2.70
C ALA A 282 16.69 6.20 -1.21
N LEU A 283 17.33 5.12 -0.71
CA LEU A 283 17.32 4.77 0.71
C LEU A 283 18.11 5.77 1.57
N ALA A 284 19.28 6.21 1.10
CA ALA A 284 20.04 7.27 1.76
C ALA A 284 19.25 8.58 1.79
N ALA A 285 18.63 8.95 0.67
CA ALA A 285 17.76 10.12 0.59
C ALA A 285 16.53 10.00 1.52
N LEU A 286 15.93 8.80 1.64
CA LEU A 286 14.83 8.54 2.58
C LEU A 286 15.27 8.73 4.04
N ALA A 287 16.46 8.22 4.40
CA ALA A 287 17.02 8.43 5.74
C ALA A 287 17.26 9.92 6.02
N CYS A 288 17.85 10.67 5.07
CA CYS A 288 18.05 12.11 5.19
C CYS A 288 16.71 12.88 5.26
N ASN A 289 15.71 12.48 4.48
CA ASN A 289 14.37 13.07 4.52
C ASN A 289 13.72 12.91 5.90
N LEU A 290 13.80 11.70 6.48
CA LEU A 290 13.25 11.42 7.81
C LEU A 290 13.99 12.22 8.90
N LEU A 291 15.32 12.29 8.83
CA LEU A 291 16.09 13.16 9.74
C LEU A 291 15.75 14.64 9.52
N GLY A 292 15.46 15.05 8.28
CA GLY A 292 14.97 16.39 7.95
C GLY A 292 13.70 16.76 8.71
N PHE A 293 12.75 15.83 8.85
CA PHE A 293 11.57 16.06 9.70
C PHE A 293 11.93 16.33 11.17
N TYR A 294 12.92 15.63 11.70
CA TYR A 294 13.38 15.86 13.07
C TYR A 294 13.98 17.25 13.27
N VAL A 295 14.85 17.67 12.32
CA VAL A 295 15.60 18.94 12.41
C VAL A 295 14.70 20.14 12.07
N LEU A 296 13.88 20.04 11.04
CA LEU A 296 13.10 21.14 10.48
C LEU A 296 11.64 21.17 10.99
N ARG A 297 11.33 20.47 12.08
CA ARG A 297 9.96 20.28 12.59
C ARG A 297 9.19 21.56 12.91
N THR A 298 9.86 22.68 13.07
CA THR A 298 9.25 23.99 13.37
C THR A 298 9.02 24.86 12.12
N HIS A 299 9.38 24.37 10.92
CA HIS A 299 9.28 25.13 9.68
C HIS A 299 8.17 24.57 8.76
N PRO A 300 6.98 25.23 8.66
CA PRO A 300 5.83 24.71 7.95
C PRO A 300 6.11 24.35 6.48
N PHE A 301 6.76 25.24 5.74
CA PHE A 301 7.08 24.99 4.32
C PHE A 301 8.08 23.84 4.12
N ALA A 302 9.06 23.71 5.03
CA ALA A 302 9.97 22.57 5.01
C ALA A 302 9.22 21.26 5.24
N MET A 303 8.23 21.24 6.15
CA MET A 303 7.37 20.08 6.39
C MET A 303 6.60 19.66 5.15
N LEU A 304 6.04 20.61 4.39
CA LEU A 304 5.36 20.30 3.13
C LEU A 304 6.31 19.69 2.11
N ALA A 305 7.49 20.29 1.93
CA ALA A 305 8.51 19.79 1.01
C ALA A 305 8.97 18.38 1.40
N LEU A 306 9.18 18.14 2.71
CA LEU A 306 9.57 16.83 3.23
C LEU A 306 8.45 15.79 3.07
N CYS A 307 7.17 16.17 3.19
CA CYS A 307 6.05 15.27 2.89
C CYS A 307 6.02 14.88 1.40
N GLY A 308 6.22 15.84 0.50
CA GLY A 308 6.29 15.57 -0.94
C GLY A 308 7.46 14.64 -1.27
N THR A 309 8.66 14.95 -0.78
CA THR A 309 9.85 14.10 -1.00
C THR A 309 9.72 12.72 -0.35
N LEU A 310 9.05 12.59 0.79
CA LEU A 310 8.73 11.30 1.41
C LEU A 310 7.87 10.44 0.47
N GLY A 311 6.81 11.01 -0.11
CA GLY A 311 5.95 10.32 -1.08
C GLY A 311 6.73 9.90 -2.33
N LEU A 312 7.53 10.79 -2.89
CA LEU A 312 8.38 10.51 -4.05
C LEU A 312 9.35 9.36 -3.77
N LEU A 313 10.10 9.43 -2.67
CA LEU A 313 11.12 8.44 -2.33
C LEU A 313 10.51 7.08 -1.99
N PHE A 314 9.43 7.05 -1.21
CA PHE A 314 8.74 5.81 -0.85
C PHE A 314 8.24 5.08 -2.10
N PHE A 315 7.50 5.75 -2.99
CA PHE A 315 6.95 5.10 -4.18
C PHE A 315 8.01 4.76 -5.23
N ALA A 316 9.10 5.51 -5.32
CA ALA A 316 10.26 5.11 -6.11
C ALA A 316 10.88 3.80 -5.58
N LEU A 317 11.06 3.68 -4.26
CA LEU A 317 11.57 2.48 -3.60
C LEU A 317 10.60 1.29 -3.70
N VAL A 318 9.29 1.52 -3.62
CA VAL A 318 8.27 0.48 -3.87
C VAL A 318 8.47 -0.11 -5.26
N THR A 319 8.58 0.73 -6.28
CA THR A 319 8.75 0.28 -7.67
C THR A 319 10.08 -0.43 -7.87
N LEU A 320 11.18 0.13 -7.39
CA LEU A 320 12.52 -0.48 -7.47
C LEU A 320 12.58 -1.84 -6.79
N SER A 321 12.02 -1.97 -5.59
CA SER A 321 12.00 -3.23 -4.82
C SER A 321 11.12 -4.28 -5.50
N THR A 322 9.95 -3.88 -6.02
CA THR A 322 9.06 -4.77 -6.77
C THR A 322 9.74 -5.34 -8.01
N MET A 323 10.36 -4.48 -8.82
CA MET A 323 11.05 -4.90 -10.05
C MET A 323 12.28 -5.77 -9.75
N ARG A 324 13.01 -5.47 -8.67
CA ARG A 324 14.12 -6.31 -8.20
C ARG A 324 13.65 -7.72 -7.84
N LEU A 325 12.57 -7.82 -7.06
CA LEU A 325 12.02 -9.10 -6.62
C LEU A 325 11.50 -9.92 -7.79
N LEU A 326 10.79 -9.30 -8.74
CA LEU A 326 10.33 -9.96 -9.96
C LEU A 326 11.48 -10.47 -10.81
N ARG A 327 12.55 -9.69 -11.01
CA ARG A 327 13.74 -10.13 -11.76
C ARG A 327 14.45 -11.31 -11.09
N LEU A 328 14.55 -11.32 -9.77
CA LEU A 328 15.13 -12.45 -9.03
C LEU A 328 14.25 -13.70 -9.17
N ALA A 329 12.92 -13.55 -9.10
CA ALA A 329 11.99 -14.65 -9.30
C ALA A 329 12.11 -15.25 -10.71
N GLN A 330 12.19 -14.44 -11.75
CA GLN A 330 12.37 -14.90 -13.13
C GLN A 330 13.69 -15.65 -13.32
N ARG A 331 14.76 -15.29 -12.61
CA ARG A 331 16.06 -15.96 -12.68
C ARG A 331 16.10 -17.29 -11.93
N HIS A 332 15.53 -17.35 -10.73
CA HIS A 332 15.67 -18.50 -9.83
C HIS A 332 14.46 -19.44 -9.86
N CYS A 333 13.27 -18.93 -10.20
CA CYS A 333 12.02 -19.67 -10.20
C CYS A 333 11.15 -19.27 -11.41
N PRO A 334 11.54 -19.62 -12.66
CA PRO A 334 10.78 -19.27 -13.84
C PRO A 334 9.29 -19.69 -13.73
N GLY A 335 8.38 -18.79 -14.07
CA GLY A 335 6.93 -19.04 -13.96
C GLY A 335 6.31 -18.74 -12.59
N SER A 336 7.08 -18.19 -11.64
CA SER A 336 6.61 -17.82 -10.30
C SER A 336 6.31 -16.31 -10.13
N ASP A 337 6.10 -15.57 -11.21
CA ASP A 337 5.90 -14.10 -11.19
C ASP A 337 4.73 -13.69 -10.28
N ALA A 338 3.62 -14.44 -10.30
CA ALA A 338 2.46 -14.17 -9.44
C ALA A 338 2.78 -14.39 -7.95
N VAL A 339 3.62 -15.40 -7.65
CA VAL A 339 4.07 -15.69 -6.28
C VAL A 339 4.98 -14.59 -5.77
N ALA A 340 5.91 -14.13 -6.62
CA ALA A 340 6.80 -13.02 -6.30
C ALA A 340 6.04 -11.72 -6.07
N ALA A 341 5.04 -11.42 -6.89
CA ALA A 341 4.17 -10.27 -6.69
C ALA A 341 3.41 -10.36 -5.35
N GLY A 342 2.87 -11.54 -5.02
CA GLY A 342 2.21 -11.80 -3.73
C GLY A 342 3.16 -11.64 -2.54
N LEU A 343 4.39 -12.15 -2.65
CA LEU A 343 5.44 -11.99 -1.63
C LEU A 343 5.79 -10.52 -1.42
N ASN A 344 5.87 -9.74 -2.51
CA ASN A 344 6.15 -8.31 -2.43
C ASN A 344 5.04 -7.55 -1.69
N ILE A 345 3.76 -7.81 -2.03
CA ILE A 345 2.60 -7.21 -1.36
C ILE A 345 2.62 -7.58 0.13
N ALA A 346 2.85 -8.86 0.44
CA ALA A 346 2.93 -9.33 1.82
C ALA A 346 4.08 -8.66 2.59
N ALA A 347 5.27 -8.53 1.98
CA ALA A 347 6.43 -7.91 2.59
C ALA A 347 6.21 -6.42 2.89
N PHE A 348 5.66 -5.65 1.93
CA PHE A 348 5.33 -4.24 2.16
C PHE A 348 4.30 -4.06 3.26
N ASN A 349 3.24 -4.85 3.25
CA ASN A 349 2.19 -4.74 4.27
C ASN A 349 2.66 -5.22 5.66
N ALA A 350 3.46 -6.30 5.73
CA ALA A 350 4.08 -6.71 6.97
C ALA A 350 5.03 -5.61 7.52
N GLY A 351 5.82 -5.01 6.63
CA GLY A 351 6.67 -3.86 6.98
C GLY A 351 5.87 -2.65 7.47
N THR A 352 4.72 -2.35 6.85
CA THR A 352 3.80 -1.31 7.28
C THR A 352 3.26 -1.59 8.69
N ALA A 353 2.85 -2.83 8.96
CA ALA A 353 2.36 -3.25 10.28
C ALA A 353 3.45 -3.11 11.35
N VAL A 354 4.65 -3.64 11.07
CA VAL A 354 5.82 -3.53 11.98
C VAL A 354 6.20 -2.08 12.18
N GLY A 355 6.23 -1.25 11.12
CA GLY A 355 6.53 0.18 11.18
C GLY A 355 5.54 0.93 12.09
N GLY A 356 4.24 0.68 11.95
CA GLY A 356 3.22 1.27 12.81
C GLY A 356 3.41 0.91 14.29
N VAL A 357 3.68 -0.35 14.60
CA VAL A 357 3.96 -0.81 15.96
C VAL A 357 5.26 -0.21 16.50
N LEU A 358 6.34 -0.23 15.69
CA LEU A 358 7.63 0.35 16.05
C LEU A 358 7.51 1.85 16.36
N GLY A 359 6.83 2.59 15.48
CA GLY A 359 6.60 4.02 15.70
C GLY A 359 5.83 4.28 16.99
N GLY A 360 4.80 3.48 17.31
CA GLY A 360 4.08 3.57 18.57
C GLY A 360 4.97 3.29 19.79
N ALA A 361 5.80 2.26 19.73
CA ALA A 361 6.75 1.93 20.78
C ALA A 361 7.79 3.04 21.00
N LEU A 362 8.30 3.63 19.90
CA LEU A 362 9.22 4.76 19.96
C LEU A 362 8.58 5.99 20.62
N ILE A 363 7.30 6.28 20.31
CA ILE A 363 6.57 7.39 20.92
C ILE A 363 6.47 7.19 22.43
N VAL A 364 6.13 5.98 22.88
CA VAL A 364 5.98 5.67 24.30
C VAL A 364 7.33 5.78 25.04
N ALA A 365 8.42 5.29 24.43
CA ALA A 365 9.73 5.24 25.08
C ALA A 365 10.48 6.58 25.02
N PHE A 366 10.40 7.33 23.91
CA PHE A 366 11.27 8.48 23.62
C PHE A 366 10.51 9.72 23.13
N GLY A 367 9.18 9.67 23.08
CA GLY A 367 8.35 10.78 22.60
C GLY A 367 8.22 10.84 21.09
N LEU A 368 7.30 11.69 20.63
CA LEU A 368 6.88 11.79 19.22
C LEU A 368 8.00 12.08 18.20
N PRO A 369 9.04 12.91 18.51
CA PRO A 369 10.14 13.16 17.55
C PRO A 369 10.96 11.93 17.17
N SER A 370 11.00 10.90 18.04
CA SER A 370 11.83 9.70 17.85
C SER A 370 11.44 8.84 16.64
N ILE A 371 10.20 8.96 16.17
CA ILE A 371 9.73 8.20 14.98
C ILE A 371 10.52 8.54 13.72
N ALA A 372 10.96 9.78 13.58
CA ALA A 372 11.79 10.22 12.47
C ALA A 372 13.18 9.57 12.50
N ILE A 373 13.78 9.48 13.68
CA ILE A 373 15.08 8.81 13.87
C ILE A 373 14.94 7.30 13.66
N GLY A 374 13.91 6.67 14.25
CA GLY A 374 13.66 5.24 14.07
C GLY A 374 13.44 4.84 12.61
N GLY A 375 12.67 5.66 11.87
CA GLY A 375 12.48 5.46 10.44
C GLY A 375 13.79 5.61 9.65
N ALA A 376 14.62 6.60 9.97
CA ALA A 376 15.91 6.78 9.32
C ALA A 376 16.85 5.58 9.57
N LEU A 377 16.89 5.06 10.79
CA LEU A 377 17.67 3.86 11.13
C LEU A 377 17.17 2.63 10.35
N ALA A 378 15.86 2.46 10.21
CA ALA A 378 15.28 1.39 9.40
C ALA A 378 15.65 1.53 7.92
N ALA A 379 15.67 2.75 7.35
CA ALA A 379 16.11 2.99 5.98
C ALA A 379 17.60 2.65 5.79
N LEU A 380 18.46 3.00 6.74
CA LEU A 380 19.88 2.62 6.73
C LEU A 380 20.06 1.11 6.84
N LEU A 381 19.26 0.43 7.67
CA LEU A 381 19.26 -1.04 7.75
C LEU A 381 18.86 -1.68 6.43
N ALA A 382 17.83 -1.13 5.75
CA ALA A 382 17.44 -1.58 4.41
C ALA A 382 18.59 -1.40 3.41
N MET A 383 19.33 -0.31 3.48
CA MET A 383 20.49 -0.04 2.64
C MET A 383 21.61 -1.04 2.90
N LEU A 384 21.91 -1.35 4.16
CA LEU A 384 22.91 -2.38 4.52
C LEU A 384 22.48 -3.75 3.99
N LEU A 385 21.19 -4.11 4.16
CA LEU A 385 20.67 -5.39 3.65
C LEU A 385 20.74 -5.46 2.12
N LEU A 386 20.56 -4.35 1.41
CA LEU A 386 20.68 -4.27 -0.04
C LEU A 386 22.12 -4.51 -0.54
N CYS A 387 23.13 -4.15 0.28
CA CYS A 387 24.55 -4.35 -0.04
C CYS A 387 24.98 -5.82 0.06
N PHE A 388 24.22 -6.69 0.73
CA PHE A 388 24.56 -8.12 0.79
C PHE A 388 24.43 -8.76 -0.59
N PRO A 389 25.51 -9.40 -1.13
CA PRO A 389 25.49 -9.98 -2.45
C PRO A 389 24.60 -11.23 -2.45
N SER A 390 23.47 -11.16 -3.15
CA SER A 390 22.58 -12.31 -3.37
C SER A 390 23.30 -13.52 -3.99
N ARG A 391 24.37 -13.31 -4.77
CA ARG A 391 25.19 -14.36 -5.38
C ARG A 391 25.93 -15.28 -4.40
N LYS A 392 26.21 -14.83 -3.17
CA LYS A 392 26.87 -15.69 -2.14
C LYS A 392 25.89 -16.63 -1.45
N LEU A 393 24.59 -16.35 -1.51
CA LEU A 393 23.56 -17.18 -0.87
C LEU A 393 23.09 -18.32 -1.77
N ASP A 394 23.23 -18.18 -3.09
CA ASP A 394 22.79 -19.20 -4.06
C ASP A 394 23.82 -20.32 -4.28
N GLY A 395 25.05 -20.19 -3.76
CA GLY A 395 26.14 -21.18 -3.89
C GLY A 395 26.36 -22.09 -2.69
N SER A 396 25.47 -22.06 -1.68
CA SER A 396 25.60 -22.81 -0.42
C SER A 396 24.51 -23.86 -0.16
N LEU A 397 23.80 -24.28 -1.20
CA LEU A 397 22.82 -25.39 -1.12
C LEU A 397 23.14 -26.49 -2.12
#